data_4f7fe82ea44e12d289e2c995dfc95402
#
_entry.id   4f7fe82ea44e12d289e2c995dfc95402
#
_cell.length_a   1.000
_cell.length_b   1.000
_cell.length_c   1.000
_cell.angle_alpha   90.00
_cell.angle_beta   90.00
_cell.angle_gamma   90.00
#
_symmetry.space_group_name_H-M   'P 1'
#
loop_
_entity.id
_entity.type
_entity.pdbx_description
1 polymer ?
#
loop_
_entity_poly.entity_id
_entity_poly.type
_entity_poly.pdbx_seq_one_letter_code
_entity_poly.pdbx_strand_id
1 'polypeptide(L)'
;MNILTTLAGRALTFFGAAIISFSGYAQNAPQKTLNTHEFQLSNGMKVIVRQDHRAPTVAHMVWYRAGSMDEVNGKTGVAHVLEHMMFKGTKNLKPGEFSKKVAAVGGRDNAFTGKDYTAYFQQIEKSHLPAMMALEADRMQNLRIDKEEFAKEIQVVMEERRLRTDDQSKSIVYEQLMAAAFTNNPYRNPIIGWMDDLKNMTYLDALQWYQDWYAPNNAVLVVTGDVMPGDVKALAEKYYGPIPAKKIKERKPQIEVTQIGTKRIVVKAPAENPEITFAWKAPKIEPSDLNAIDPYALSVLSAILDGHSNSRLNRLLVKDQRLADSVDASYGMSGRGSQLFSISASPAKGKSLAVIEENIRKILVDIKTKGVSNSELDRVKTQLVSAQIYKRDSIFAQAMEIAIAEMNGISWKYLDDMLLNVQKVKSEDIQRVVEKYLIDDALTVATLDPQAVQKKTAGAQAAPAGMRH
;
A
#
# COMPACT_ATOMS: atom_id res chain seq x y z
N MET A 1 -67.84 -40.60 -2.38
CA MET A 1 -68.12 -41.93 -1.79
C MET A 1 -67.14 -42.10 -0.65
N ASN A 2 -67.65 -41.77 0.52
CA ASN A 2 -67.54 -42.55 1.75
C ASN A 2 -66.11 -42.74 2.30
N ILE A 3 -65.75 -42.57 3.54
CA ILE A 3 -66.46 -42.42 4.85
C ILE A 3 -65.34 -42.30 5.89
N LEU A 4 -65.39 -41.30 6.81
CA LEU A 4 -65.33 -41.40 8.28
C LEU A 4 -64.17 -42.23 8.88
N THR A 5 -63.56 -41.99 9.98
CA THR A 5 -63.85 -41.28 11.25
C THR A 5 -62.64 -41.28 12.15
N THR A 6 -62.49 -40.17 12.89
CA THR A 6 -62.13 -40.01 14.33
C THR A 6 -61.14 -40.96 15.01
N LEU A 7 -60.19 -40.40 15.75
CA LEU A 7 -60.16 -40.42 17.21
C LEU A 7 -59.02 -39.61 17.79
N ALA A 8 -59.35 -38.95 18.85
CA ALA A 8 -58.53 -38.04 19.62
C ALA A 8 -57.46 -38.79 20.45
N GLY A 9 -56.34 -38.14 20.66
CA GLY A 9 -55.29 -38.52 21.62
C GLY A 9 -54.46 -37.33 22.04
N ARG A 10 -54.78 -36.75 23.18
CA ARG A 10 -53.98 -35.73 23.86
C ARG A 10 -52.63 -36.33 24.26
N ALA A 11 -51.53 -35.70 23.83
CA ALA A 11 -50.23 -35.79 24.49
C ALA A 11 -49.66 -34.40 24.62
N LEU A 12 -49.71 -33.85 25.82
CA LEU A 12 -48.89 -32.73 26.26
C LEU A 12 -47.43 -33.21 26.20
N THR A 13 -46.62 -32.54 25.39
CA THR A 13 -45.16 -32.63 25.50
C THR A 13 -44.63 -31.21 25.75
N PHE A 14 -43.99 -31.07 26.88
CA PHE A 14 -43.27 -29.89 27.34
C PHE A 14 -42.23 -29.48 26.32
N PHE A 15 -42.37 -28.28 25.75
CA PHE A 15 -41.27 -27.61 25.08
C PHE A 15 -40.46 -26.91 26.17
N GLY A 16 -39.40 -27.58 26.62
CA GLY A 16 -38.35 -26.98 27.41
C GLY A 16 -37.61 -25.99 26.54
N ALA A 17 -37.79 -24.68 26.83
CA ALA A 17 -36.94 -23.61 26.26
C ALA A 17 -35.50 -23.84 26.73
N ALA A 18 -34.66 -24.43 25.90
CA ALA A 18 -33.22 -24.40 26.10
C ALA A 18 -32.76 -22.95 25.83
N ILE A 19 -32.62 -22.18 26.92
CA ILE A 19 -31.84 -20.93 26.93
C ILE A 19 -30.39 -21.34 26.68
N ILE A 20 -29.96 -21.31 25.41
CA ILE A 20 -28.54 -21.36 25.10
C ILE A 20 -27.98 -20.00 25.51
N SER A 21 -27.46 -19.99 26.72
CA SER A 21 -26.61 -18.90 27.20
C SER A 21 -25.38 -18.83 26.31
N PHE A 22 -25.33 -17.91 25.37
CA PHE A 22 -24.10 -17.48 24.73
C PHE A 22 -23.24 -16.72 25.76
N SER A 23 -22.72 -17.50 26.72
CA SER A 23 -21.71 -17.00 27.66
C SER A 23 -20.35 -17.21 27.04
N GLY A 24 -19.69 -16.12 26.73
CA GLY A 24 -18.24 -16.05 26.71
C GLY A 24 -17.57 -16.55 25.43
N TYR A 25 -17.71 -15.82 24.32
CA TYR A 25 -16.50 -15.63 23.51
C TYR A 25 -15.60 -14.70 24.31
N ALA A 26 -14.77 -15.31 25.15
CA ALA A 26 -13.65 -14.66 25.76
C ALA A 26 -12.90 -13.95 24.62
N GLN A 27 -12.72 -12.65 24.77
CA GLN A 27 -11.75 -11.86 24.02
C GLN A 27 -10.39 -12.58 24.14
N ASN A 28 -10.06 -13.44 23.19
CA ASN A 28 -8.70 -13.86 23.01
C ASN A 28 -7.96 -12.58 22.58
N ALA A 29 -7.23 -12.01 23.51
CA ALA A 29 -6.22 -11.02 23.19
C ALA A 29 -5.42 -11.52 21.98
N PRO A 30 -5.09 -10.66 21.02
CA PRO A 30 -4.35 -11.07 19.85
C PRO A 30 -3.14 -11.86 20.29
N GLN A 31 -3.01 -13.07 19.78
CA GLN A 31 -1.94 -13.99 20.14
C GLN A 31 -0.60 -13.28 19.87
N LYS A 32 0.13 -13.00 20.95
CA LYS A 32 1.40 -12.30 20.94
C LYS A 32 2.30 -12.89 19.87
N THR A 33 2.64 -12.06 18.88
CA THR A 33 3.60 -12.26 17.77
C THR A 33 4.02 -13.73 17.54
N LEU A 34 3.39 -14.33 16.53
CA LEU A 34 3.84 -15.58 15.91
C LEU A 34 5.37 -15.58 15.80
N ASN A 35 6.02 -16.66 16.25
CA ASN A 35 7.45 -16.98 16.14
C ASN A 35 8.25 -16.13 15.16
N THR A 36 8.46 -14.86 15.50
CA THR A 36 9.22 -13.90 14.68
C THR A 36 10.54 -13.61 15.36
N HIS A 37 11.62 -13.75 14.63
CA HIS A 37 12.99 -13.59 15.09
C HIS A 37 13.69 -12.49 14.30
N GLU A 38 14.54 -11.72 14.96
CA GLU A 38 15.32 -10.65 14.37
C GLU A 38 16.79 -10.88 14.62
N PHE A 39 17.60 -10.74 13.58
CA PHE A 39 19.04 -10.81 13.62
C PHE A 39 19.63 -9.60 12.92
N GLN A 40 20.85 -9.23 13.26
CA GLN A 40 21.64 -8.26 12.53
C GLN A 40 22.96 -8.90 12.11
N LEU A 41 23.28 -8.83 10.82
CA LEU A 41 24.55 -9.29 10.29
C LEU A 41 25.66 -8.27 10.60
N SER A 42 26.92 -8.73 10.56
CA SER A 42 28.09 -7.88 10.84
C SER A 42 28.21 -6.67 9.90
N ASN A 43 27.68 -6.77 8.69
CA ASN A 43 27.63 -5.69 7.70
C ASN A 43 26.42 -4.74 7.88
N GLY A 44 25.64 -4.89 8.95
CA GLY A 44 24.52 -4.04 9.29
C GLY A 44 23.17 -4.43 8.66
N MET A 45 23.10 -5.49 7.85
CA MET A 45 21.83 -5.97 7.31
C MET A 45 20.93 -6.52 8.41
N LYS A 46 19.69 -6.04 8.50
CA LYS A 46 18.67 -6.59 9.38
C LYS A 46 18.00 -7.78 8.70
N VAL A 47 17.85 -8.88 9.44
CA VAL A 47 17.18 -10.11 8.99
C VAL A 47 16.01 -10.39 9.92
N ILE A 48 14.80 -10.50 9.36
CA ILE A 48 13.58 -10.82 10.12
C ILE A 48 12.99 -12.10 9.55
N VAL A 49 12.75 -13.06 10.44
CA VAL A 49 12.23 -14.39 10.10
C VAL A 49 10.93 -14.63 10.84
N ARG A 50 9.86 -14.92 10.11
CA ARG A 50 8.60 -15.37 10.72
C ARG A 50 8.26 -16.78 10.26
N GLN A 51 8.16 -17.70 11.22
CA GLN A 51 7.83 -19.10 10.96
C GLN A 51 6.34 -19.26 10.65
N ASP A 52 6.04 -20.01 9.59
CA ASP A 52 4.70 -20.44 9.24
C ASP A 52 4.78 -21.80 8.53
N HIS A 53 4.52 -22.88 9.27
CA HIS A 53 4.69 -24.25 8.81
C HIS A 53 3.44 -24.86 8.17
N ARG A 54 2.42 -24.03 7.82
CA ARG A 54 1.16 -24.52 7.23
C ARG A 54 1.32 -25.10 5.82
N ALA A 55 2.34 -24.64 5.09
CA ALA A 55 2.69 -25.13 3.75
C ALA A 55 4.21 -25.08 3.55
N PRO A 56 4.79 -25.97 2.73
CA PRO A 56 6.25 -26.02 2.47
C PRO A 56 6.72 -24.88 1.56
N THR A 57 6.26 -23.67 1.79
CA THR A 57 6.53 -22.49 0.96
C THR A 57 7.15 -21.37 1.76
N VAL A 58 7.89 -20.51 1.06
CA VAL A 58 8.60 -19.37 1.65
C VAL A 58 8.38 -18.13 0.78
N ALA A 59 8.13 -16.99 1.42
CA ALA A 59 8.29 -15.67 0.85
C ALA A 59 9.63 -15.10 1.33
N HIS A 60 10.53 -14.85 0.39
CA HIS A 60 11.84 -14.25 0.59
C HIS A 60 11.81 -12.85 -0.01
N MET A 61 12.12 -11.82 0.78
CA MET A 61 12.02 -10.42 0.37
C MET A 61 13.25 -9.63 0.80
N VAL A 62 13.82 -8.85 -0.10
CA VAL A 62 14.84 -7.86 0.21
C VAL A 62 14.29 -6.47 -0.08
N TRP A 63 14.30 -5.62 0.93
CA TRP A 63 13.79 -4.26 0.90
C TRP A 63 14.92 -3.26 1.09
N TYR A 64 15.01 -2.28 0.19
CA TYR A 64 15.96 -1.18 0.30
C TYR A 64 15.24 0.08 0.78
N ARG A 65 15.83 0.78 1.76
CA ARG A 65 15.31 2.06 2.26
C ARG A 65 15.64 3.19 1.27
N ALA A 66 15.16 3.07 0.05
CA ALA A 66 15.29 4.07 -1.00
C ALA A 66 14.10 3.94 -1.95
N GLY A 67 13.40 5.03 -2.18
CA GLY A 67 12.24 5.14 -3.05
C GLY A 67 12.16 6.53 -3.68
N SER A 68 11.05 6.84 -4.34
CA SER A 68 10.93 8.09 -5.10
C SER A 68 11.09 9.35 -4.25
N MET A 69 10.90 9.29 -2.93
CA MET A 69 11.13 10.44 -2.05
C MET A 69 12.61 10.78 -1.85
N ASP A 70 13.53 9.89 -2.18
CA ASP A 70 14.97 10.10 -2.09
C ASP A 70 15.57 10.68 -3.38
N GLU A 71 14.74 10.81 -4.43
CA GLU A 71 15.10 11.35 -5.73
C GLU A 71 15.23 12.88 -5.70
N VAL A 72 15.90 13.41 -6.71
CA VAL A 72 16.03 14.86 -6.92
C VAL A 72 15.35 15.26 -8.23
N ASN A 73 14.85 16.49 -8.31
CA ASN A 73 14.31 17.05 -9.55
C ASN A 73 15.33 16.94 -10.68
N GLY A 74 14.86 16.59 -11.88
CA GLY A 74 15.71 16.30 -13.05
C GLY A 74 16.12 14.83 -13.16
N LYS A 75 15.81 13.99 -12.13
CA LYS A 75 16.11 12.55 -12.10
C LYS A 75 14.97 11.76 -11.44
N THR A 76 13.74 12.29 -11.49
CA THR A 76 12.60 11.56 -10.93
C THR A 76 12.32 10.29 -11.73
N GLY A 77 11.93 9.23 -11.03
CA GLY A 77 11.73 7.90 -11.61
C GLY A 77 12.99 7.02 -11.63
N VAL A 78 14.14 7.53 -11.18
CA VAL A 78 15.39 6.74 -11.20
C VAL A 78 15.32 5.50 -10.32
N ALA A 79 14.58 5.54 -9.21
CA ALA A 79 14.37 4.38 -8.35
C ALA A 79 13.61 3.28 -9.09
N HIS A 80 12.55 3.65 -9.82
CA HIS A 80 11.76 2.72 -10.63
C HIS A 80 12.52 2.21 -11.85
N VAL A 81 13.27 3.08 -12.54
CA VAL A 81 14.14 2.65 -13.65
C VAL A 81 15.20 1.67 -13.17
N LEU A 82 15.80 1.88 -12.00
CA LEU A 82 16.72 0.91 -11.42
C LEU A 82 16.03 -0.41 -11.07
N GLU A 83 14.79 -0.39 -10.58
CA GLU A 83 14.01 -1.62 -10.35
C GLU A 83 13.98 -2.47 -11.62
N HIS A 84 13.66 -1.88 -12.78
CA HIS A 84 13.68 -2.56 -14.07
C HIS A 84 15.08 -3.09 -14.43
N MET A 85 16.11 -2.27 -14.22
CA MET A 85 17.49 -2.66 -14.52
C MET A 85 17.99 -3.82 -13.66
N MET A 86 17.42 -4.01 -12.45
CA MET A 86 17.78 -5.13 -11.58
C MET A 86 17.45 -6.51 -12.17
N PHE A 87 16.62 -6.60 -13.21
CA PHE A 87 16.32 -7.82 -13.96
C PHE A 87 17.17 -8.00 -15.22
N LYS A 88 18.05 -7.03 -15.54
CA LYS A 88 18.84 -7.01 -16.78
C LYS A 88 20.22 -7.63 -16.64
N GLY A 89 20.44 -8.41 -15.56
CA GLY A 89 21.62 -9.24 -15.38
C GLY A 89 22.64 -8.68 -14.40
N THR A 90 23.57 -9.54 -14.05
CA THR A 90 24.69 -9.27 -13.15
C THR A 90 26.01 -9.61 -13.84
N LYS A 91 27.12 -9.58 -13.11
CA LYS A 91 28.40 -10.14 -13.62
C LYS A 91 28.30 -11.65 -13.92
N ASN A 92 27.39 -12.34 -13.21
CA ASN A 92 27.24 -13.80 -13.24
C ASN A 92 25.99 -14.28 -14.00
N LEU A 93 25.02 -13.40 -14.28
CA LEU A 93 23.74 -13.72 -14.90
C LEU A 93 23.50 -12.84 -16.13
N LYS A 94 22.94 -13.44 -17.17
CA LYS A 94 22.43 -12.71 -18.34
C LYS A 94 21.11 -12.01 -18.07
N PRO A 95 20.69 -11.02 -18.89
CA PRO A 95 19.38 -10.41 -18.81
C PRO A 95 18.24 -11.44 -18.77
N GLY A 96 17.32 -11.30 -17.79
CA GLY A 96 16.18 -12.20 -17.59
C GLY A 96 16.52 -13.59 -17.06
N GLU A 97 17.79 -13.92 -16.84
CA GLU A 97 18.18 -15.25 -16.35
C GLU A 97 17.77 -15.48 -14.90
N PHE A 98 17.72 -14.42 -14.07
CA PHE A 98 17.24 -14.48 -12.71
C PHE A 98 15.81 -15.06 -12.66
N SER A 99 14.87 -14.43 -13.33
CA SER A 99 13.46 -14.86 -13.35
C SER A 99 13.28 -16.23 -13.99
N LYS A 100 14.09 -16.58 -15.01
CA LYS A 100 14.08 -17.95 -15.58
C LYS A 100 14.50 -19.00 -14.56
N LYS A 101 15.49 -18.72 -13.71
CA LYS A 101 15.92 -19.65 -12.64
C LYS A 101 14.85 -19.79 -11.56
N VAL A 102 14.17 -18.70 -11.20
CA VAL A 102 13.04 -18.76 -10.26
C VAL A 102 11.88 -19.55 -10.83
N ALA A 103 11.50 -19.30 -12.08
CA ALA A 103 10.41 -20.02 -12.75
C ALA A 103 10.72 -21.51 -12.93
N ALA A 104 12.01 -21.88 -13.19
CA ALA A 104 12.42 -23.27 -13.34
C ALA A 104 12.20 -24.15 -12.11
N VAL A 105 12.09 -23.53 -10.92
CA VAL A 105 11.78 -24.23 -9.66
C VAL A 105 10.31 -24.05 -9.24
N GLY A 106 9.46 -23.57 -10.15
CA GLY A 106 8.04 -23.33 -9.87
C GLY A 106 7.79 -22.07 -9.01
N GLY A 107 8.80 -21.24 -8.82
CA GLY A 107 8.71 -19.99 -8.05
C GLY A 107 8.12 -18.83 -8.87
N ARG A 108 7.86 -17.75 -8.14
CA ARG A 108 7.47 -16.46 -8.72
C ARG A 108 8.36 -15.37 -8.13
N ASP A 109 8.82 -14.48 -8.97
CA ASP A 109 9.55 -13.28 -8.56
C ASP A 109 8.89 -12.03 -9.11
N ASN A 110 9.05 -10.93 -8.38
CA ASN A 110 8.69 -9.61 -8.84
C ASN A 110 9.40 -8.55 -7.99
N ALA A 111 9.15 -7.28 -8.32
CA ALA A 111 9.61 -6.13 -7.57
C ALA A 111 8.54 -5.03 -7.56
N PHE A 112 8.71 -4.05 -6.71
CA PHE A 112 7.94 -2.82 -6.75
C PHE A 112 8.71 -1.68 -6.09
N THR A 113 8.53 -0.48 -6.64
CA THR A 113 9.03 0.76 -6.09
C THR A 113 7.90 1.56 -5.47
N GLY A 114 8.08 1.95 -4.22
CA GLY A 114 7.21 2.87 -3.52
C GLY A 114 7.84 4.25 -3.36
N LYS A 115 7.16 5.12 -2.62
CA LYS A 115 7.71 6.43 -2.25
C LYS A 115 8.89 6.29 -1.30
N ASP A 116 8.84 5.32 -0.39
CA ASP A 116 9.76 5.20 0.75
C ASP A 116 10.80 4.08 0.59
N TYR A 117 10.59 3.17 -0.34
CA TYR A 117 11.36 1.94 -0.48
C TYR A 117 11.26 1.35 -1.89
N THR A 118 12.19 0.44 -2.18
CA THR A 118 12.12 -0.49 -3.32
C THR A 118 12.31 -1.91 -2.79
N ALA A 119 11.50 -2.85 -3.25
CA ALA A 119 11.50 -4.22 -2.76
C ALA A 119 11.54 -5.24 -3.89
N TYR A 120 12.23 -6.34 -3.61
CA TYR A 120 12.35 -7.51 -4.50
C TYR A 120 11.95 -8.75 -3.74
N PHE A 121 11.19 -9.65 -4.38
CA PHE A 121 10.72 -10.84 -3.68
C PHE A 121 10.64 -12.07 -4.56
N GLN A 122 10.72 -13.23 -3.91
CA GLN A 122 10.46 -14.53 -4.48
C GLN A 122 9.51 -15.31 -3.57
N GLN A 123 8.56 -16.00 -4.19
CA GLN A 123 7.72 -17.00 -3.53
C GLN A 123 8.07 -18.36 -4.11
N ILE A 124 8.51 -19.27 -3.27
CA ILE A 124 9.13 -20.52 -3.68
C ILE A 124 8.77 -21.67 -2.71
N GLU A 125 9.02 -22.89 -3.15
CA GLU A 125 9.12 -24.02 -2.24
C GLU A 125 10.41 -23.89 -1.38
N LYS A 126 10.35 -24.25 -0.09
CA LYS A 126 11.37 -23.94 0.92
C LYS A 126 12.78 -24.49 0.61
N SER A 127 12.90 -25.62 -0.06
CA SER A 127 14.21 -26.23 -0.39
C SER A 127 15.04 -25.34 -1.34
N HIS A 128 14.39 -24.45 -2.08
CA HIS A 128 15.02 -23.54 -3.03
C HIS A 128 15.47 -22.21 -2.40
N LEU A 129 15.17 -21.95 -1.12
CA LEU A 129 15.57 -20.71 -0.44
C LEU A 129 17.07 -20.43 -0.53
N PRO A 130 17.99 -21.39 -0.35
CA PRO A 130 19.43 -21.12 -0.47
C PRO A 130 19.84 -20.61 -1.85
N ALA A 131 19.24 -21.15 -2.91
CA ALA A 131 19.51 -20.71 -4.28
C ALA A 131 18.99 -19.28 -4.55
N MET A 132 17.79 -18.94 -4.03
CA MET A 132 17.20 -17.61 -4.16
C MET A 132 18.02 -16.56 -3.40
N MET A 133 18.46 -16.87 -2.19
CA MET A 133 19.37 -15.99 -1.42
C MET A 133 20.69 -15.75 -2.15
N ALA A 134 21.26 -16.78 -2.78
CA ALA A 134 22.48 -16.63 -3.57
C ALA A 134 22.26 -15.71 -4.77
N LEU A 135 21.16 -15.87 -5.49
CA LEU A 135 20.79 -15.04 -6.66
C LEU A 135 20.53 -13.58 -6.25
N GLU A 136 19.83 -13.36 -5.15
CA GLU A 136 19.53 -12.01 -4.66
C GLU A 136 20.78 -11.30 -4.12
N ALA A 137 21.66 -12.01 -3.43
CA ALA A 137 22.94 -11.49 -2.97
C ALA A 137 23.86 -11.11 -4.13
N ASP A 138 23.88 -11.92 -5.20
CA ASP A 138 24.58 -11.59 -6.45
C ASP A 138 24.04 -10.31 -7.07
N ARG A 139 22.71 -10.16 -7.17
CA ARG A 139 22.05 -8.97 -7.68
C ARG A 139 22.34 -7.73 -6.83
N MET A 140 22.36 -7.86 -5.50
CA MET A 140 22.71 -6.76 -4.58
C MET A 140 24.14 -6.26 -4.80
N GLN A 141 25.10 -7.15 -5.11
CA GLN A 141 26.52 -6.81 -5.16
C GLN A 141 27.06 -6.60 -6.58
N ASN A 142 26.57 -7.36 -7.54
CA ASN A 142 27.18 -7.56 -8.86
C ASN A 142 26.30 -7.09 -10.01
N LEU A 143 25.29 -6.25 -9.76
CA LEU A 143 24.43 -5.71 -10.81
C LEU A 143 25.28 -5.09 -11.92
N ARG A 144 24.93 -5.39 -13.18
CA ARG A 144 25.53 -4.79 -14.36
C ARG A 144 24.51 -3.86 -15.01
N ILE A 145 24.78 -2.57 -15.00
CA ILE A 145 23.97 -1.59 -15.72
C ILE A 145 24.69 -1.29 -17.05
N ASP A 146 24.24 -1.97 -18.08
CA ASP A 146 24.76 -1.82 -19.42
C ASP A 146 24.06 -0.66 -20.15
N LYS A 147 24.83 0.14 -20.92
CA LYS A 147 24.29 1.32 -21.62
C LYS A 147 23.26 0.94 -22.68
N GLU A 148 23.47 -0.16 -23.40
CA GLU A 148 22.57 -0.62 -24.47
C GLU A 148 21.27 -1.21 -23.87
N GLU A 149 21.38 -2.00 -22.82
CA GLU A 149 20.20 -2.51 -22.11
C GLU A 149 19.41 -1.38 -21.45
N PHE A 150 20.09 -0.40 -20.86
CA PHE A 150 19.44 0.79 -20.32
C PHE A 150 18.67 1.56 -21.41
N ALA A 151 19.28 1.76 -22.58
CA ALA A 151 18.64 2.48 -23.69
C ALA A 151 17.34 1.81 -24.19
N LYS A 152 17.26 0.48 -24.08
CA LYS A 152 16.01 -0.27 -24.37
C LYS A 152 15.02 -0.12 -23.24
N GLU A 153 15.46 -0.28 -22.00
CA GLU A 153 14.59 -0.35 -20.85
C GLU A 153 13.95 0.99 -20.48
N ILE A 154 14.67 2.10 -20.68
CA ILE A 154 14.08 3.43 -20.47
C ILE A 154 12.90 3.69 -21.42
N GLN A 155 12.90 3.12 -22.65
CA GLN A 155 11.74 3.19 -23.53
C GLN A 155 10.56 2.39 -22.99
N VAL A 156 10.83 1.22 -22.38
CA VAL A 156 9.80 0.41 -21.71
C VAL A 156 9.16 1.19 -20.57
N VAL A 157 9.95 1.82 -19.71
CA VAL A 157 9.46 2.65 -18.60
C VAL A 157 8.66 3.86 -19.12
N MET A 158 9.12 4.52 -20.18
CA MET A 158 8.35 5.64 -20.77
C MET A 158 7.03 5.16 -21.38
N GLU A 159 6.99 3.98 -21.97
CA GLU A 159 5.74 3.41 -22.50
C GLU A 159 4.80 2.98 -21.35
N GLU A 160 5.34 2.38 -20.29
CA GLU A 160 4.58 2.09 -19.07
C GLU A 160 3.97 3.37 -18.48
N ARG A 161 4.73 4.47 -18.41
CA ARG A 161 4.19 5.76 -17.96
C ARG A 161 3.01 6.21 -18.84
N ARG A 162 3.14 6.09 -20.16
CA ARG A 162 2.03 6.42 -21.07
C ARG A 162 0.79 5.59 -20.75
N LEU A 163 0.95 4.28 -20.65
CA LEU A 163 -0.15 3.34 -20.43
C LEU A 163 -0.81 3.50 -19.04
N ARG A 164 0.00 3.71 -17.99
CA ARG A 164 -0.50 3.75 -16.60
C ARG A 164 -0.87 5.15 -16.12
N THR A 165 -0.31 6.20 -16.72
CA THR A 165 -0.53 7.58 -16.28
C THR A 165 -1.14 8.42 -17.40
N ASP A 166 -0.43 8.62 -18.52
CA ASP A 166 -0.81 9.61 -19.51
C ASP A 166 -2.09 9.24 -20.27
N ASP A 167 -2.37 7.95 -20.46
CA ASP A 167 -3.58 7.41 -21.09
C ASP A 167 -4.73 7.17 -20.07
N GLN A 168 -4.52 7.45 -18.77
CA GLN A 168 -5.48 7.19 -17.68
C GLN A 168 -5.90 8.49 -17.00
N SER A 169 -7.08 8.99 -17.26
CA SER A 169 -7.58 10.28 -16.74
C SER A 169 -7.48 10.38 -15.21
N LYS A 170 -7.85 9.31 -14.49
CA LYS A 170 -7.76 9.26 -13.02
C LYS A 170 -6.32 9.33 -12.51
N SER A 171 -5.38 8.69 -13.22
CA SER A 171 -3.96 8.74 -12.88
C SER A 171 -3.38 10.14 -13.11
N ILE A 172 -3.79 10.83 -14.18
CA ILE A 172 -3.43 12.23 -14.44
C ILE A 172 -3.95 13.12 -13.31
N VAL A 173 -5.23 12.97 -12.91
CA VAL A 173 -5.81 13.73 -11.79
C VAL A 173 -5.04 13.49 -10.49
N TYR A 174 -4.73 12.23 -10.19
CA TYR A 174 -3.96 11.88 -8.99
C TYR A 174 -2.54 12.50 -9.00
N GLU A 175 -1.82 12.42 -10.13
CA GLU A 175 -0.49 13.02 -10.29
C GLU A 175 -0.53 14.53 -10.08
N GLN A 176 -1.48 15.22 -10.70
CA GLN A 176 -1.66 16.66 -10.55
C GLN A 176 -2.11 17.05 -9.14
N LEU A 177 -2.96 16.24 -8.51
CA LEU A 177 -3.37 16.42 -7.12
C LEU A 177 -2.16 16.34 -6.19
N MET A 178 -1.31 15.32 -6.34
CA MET A 178 -0.12 15.14 -5.51
C MET A 178 0.87 16.31 -5.68
N ALA A 179 1.08 16.75 -6.92
CA ALA A 179 1.94 17.90 -7.24
C ALA A 179 1.39 19.22 -6.64
N ALA A 180 0.07 19.38 -6.56
CA ALA A 180 -0.56 20.56 -5.95
C ALA A 180 -0.63 20.47 -4.42
N ALA A 181 -0.94 19.28 -3.87
CA ALA A 181 -1.09 19.09 -2.44
C ALA A 181 0.22 19.30 -1.68
N PHE A 182 1.34 18.83 -2.22
CA PHE A 182 2.65 18.97 -1.58
C PHE A 182 3.49 20.07 -2.22
N THR A 183 3.98 20.97 -1.39
CA THR A 183 4.82 22.08 -1.84
C THR A 183 6.30 21.70 -1.79
N ASN A 184 6.77 21.16 -0.65
CA ASN A 184 8.17 20.81 -0.44
C ASN A 184 8.40 19.30 -0.31
N ASN A 185 7.42 18.54 0.17
CA ASN A 185 7.58 17.12 0.36
C ASN A 185 7.74 16.39 -1.00
N PRO A 186 8.77 15.51 -1.16
CA PRO A 186 9.01 14.79 -2.42
C PRO A 186 7.87 13.84 -2.84
N TYR A 187 6.91 13.55 -1.99
CA TYR A 187 5.69 12.80 -2.36
C TYR A 187 4.89 13.48 -3.48
N ARG A 188 5.20 14.74 -3.78
CA ARG A 188 4.67 15.47 -4.95
C ARG A 188 5.06 14.84 -6.29
N ASN A 189 6.19 14.13 -6.34
CA ASN A 189 6.69 13.54 -7.56
C ASN A 189 6.06 12.16 -7.81
N PRO A 190 5.76 11.80 -9.06
CA PRO A 190 5.30 10.47 -9.41
C PRO A 190 6.43 9.43 -9.23
N ILE A 191 6.08 8.25 -8.75
CA ILE A 191 7.04 7.14 -8.56
C ILE A 191 7.69 6.74 -9.89
N ILE A 192 6.90 6.72 -10.96
CA ILE A 192 7.40 6.41 -12.30
C ILE A 192 8.29 7.51 -12.91
N GLY A 193 8.29 8.69 -12.29
CA GLY A 193 9.04 9.87 -12.76
C GLY A 193 8.28 10.74 -13.76
N TRP A 194 8.69 11.99 -13.87
CA TRP A 194 8.19 12.91 -14.90
C TRP A 194 8.75 12.49 -16.28
N MET A 195 7.92 12.58 -17.32
CA MET A 195 8.31 12.17 -18.68
C MET A 195 9.57 12.89 -19.19
N ASP A 196 9.76 14.15 -18.82
CA ASP A 196 10.93 14.92 -19.25
C ASP A 196 12.21 14.42 -18.54
N ASP A 197 12.11 14.09 -17.25
CA ASP A 197 13.23 13.49 -16.51
C ASP A 197 13.61 12.13 -17.10
N LEU A 198 12.62 11.28 -17.44
CA LEU A 198 12.87 9.98 -18.08
C LEU A 198 13.56 10.10 -19.43
N LYS A 199 13.16 11.09 -20.28
CA LYS A 199 13.79 11.32 -21.57
C LYS A 199 15.27 11.72 -21.48
N ASN A 200 15.64 12.42 -20.40
CA ASN A 200 16.97 12.92 -20.18
C ASN A 200 17.82 12.02 -19.27
N MET A 201 17.23 10.99 -18.67
CA MET A 201 17.90 10.06 -17.77
C MET A 201 18.93 9.21 -18.51
N THR A 202 20.06 8.98 -17.86
CA THR A 202 21.17 8.19 -18.41
C THR A 202 21.42 6.94 -17.57
N TYR A 203 22.13 5.97 -18.14
CA TYR A 203 22.55 4.77 -17.38
C TYR A 203 23.45 5.13 -16.19
N LEU A 204 24.15 6.26 -16.24
CA LEU A 204 24.97 6.74 -15.13
C LEU A 204 24.13 7.19 -13.94
N ASP A 205 22.93 7.72 -14.17
CA ASP A 205 22.00 8.11 -13.11
C ASP A 205 21.51 6.87 -12.36
N ALA A 206 21.13 5.81 -13.08
CA ALA A 206 20.76 4.53 -12.50
C ALA A 206 21.94 3.86 -11.77
N LEU A 207 23.15 3.91 -12.35
CA LEU A 207 24.36 3.39 -11.70
C LEU A 207 24.67 4.11 -10.41
N GLN A 208 24.58 5.44 -10.41
CA GLN A 208 24.80 6.27 -9.21
C GLN A 208 23.77 5.94 -8.13
N TRP A 209 22.49 5.76 -8.52
CA TRP A 209 21.42 5.37 -7.58
C TRP A 209 21.70 4.03 -6.93
N TYR A 210 22.11 3.02 -7.69
CA TYR A 210 22.52 1.71 -7.19
C TYR A 210 23.71 1.80 -6.23
N GLN A 211 24.71 2.62 -6.56
CA GLN A 211 25.89 2.81 -5.73
C GLN A 211 25.56 3.49 -4.40
N ASP A 212 24.66 4.49 -4.42
CA ASP A 212 24.28 5.29 -3.24
C ASP A 212 23.43 4.50 -2.25
N TRP A 213 22.53 3.63 -2.75
CA TRP A 213 21.45 3.09 -1.92
C TRP A 213 21.44 1.59 -1.74
N TYR A 214 21.99 0.80 -2.68
CA TYR A 214 21.91 -0.66 -2.65
C TYR A 214 23.09 -1.25 -1.91
N ALA A 215 22.87 -1.44 -0.60
CA ALA A 215 23.86 -2.00 0.33
C ALA A 215 23.16 -2.75 1.46
N PRO A 216 23.81 -3.76 2.07
CA PRO A 216 23.22 -4.54 3.16
C PRO A 216 22.78 -3.67 4.34
N ASN A 217 23.55 -2.66 4.73
CA ASN A 217 23.22 -1.76 5.84
C ASN A 217 22.11 -0.73 5.52
N ASN A 218 21.58 -0.70 4.29
CA ASN A 218 20.38 0.04 3.89
C ASN A 218 19.23 -0.90 3.51
N ALA A 219 19.40 -2.20 3.76
CA ALA A 219 18.42 -3.22 3.40
C ALA A 219 17.87 -3.97 4.62
N VAL A 220 16.66 -4.52 4.45
CA VAL A 220 16.04 -5.46 5.37
C VAL A 220 15.69 -6.72 4.60
N LEU A 221 16.16 -7.86 5.08
CA LEU A 221 15.76 -9.17 4.61
C LEU A 221 14.59 -9.66 5.46
N VAL A 222 13.47 -9.98 4.81
CA VAL A 222 12.30 -10.60 5.47
C VAL A 222 12.05 -11.96 4.84
N VAL A 223 12.01 -12.99 5.68
CA VAL A 223 11.71 -14.37 5.27
C VAL A 223 10.55 -14.89 6.09
N THR A 224 9.47 -15.27 5.43
CA THR A 224 8.28 -15.85 6.07
C THR A 224 7.91 -17.17 5.44
N GLY A 225 7.50 -18.14 6.24
CA GLY A 225 7.08 -19.45 5.76
C GLY A 225 7.69 -20.62 6.53
N ASP A 226 7.76 -21.77 5.87
CA ASP A 226 8.25 -23.02 6.48
C ASP A 226 9.79 -23.05 6.57
N VAL A 227 10.31 -22.29 7.52
CA VAL A 227 11.75 -22.13 7.75
C VAL A 227 12.08 -22.13 9.24
N MET A 228 13.30 -22.53 9.58
CA MET A 228 13.86 -22.38 10.93
C MET A 228 14.71 -21.10 10.99
N PRO A 229 14.55 -20.26 12.03
CA PRO A 229 15.29 -18.99 12.13
C PRO A 229 16.81 -19.14 12.10
N GLY A 230 17.32 -20.19 12.75
CA GLY A 230 18.76 -20.50 12.75
C GLY A 230 19.31 -20.80 11.37
N ASP A 231 18.56 -21.55 10.55
CA ASP A 231 18.95 -21.91 9.18
C ASP A 231 18.95 -20.66 8.28
N VAL A 232 17.89 -19.84 8.39
CA VAL A 232 17.82 -18.57 7.64
C VAL A 232 18.96 -17.63 8.04
N LYS A 233 19.30 -17.54 9.33
CA LYS A 233 20.45 -16.76 9.80
C LYS A 233 21.75 -17.25 9.17
N ALA A 234 22.02 -18.55 9.21
CA ALA A 234 23.23 -19.14 8.63
C ALA A 234 23.31 -18.91 7.10
N LEU A 235 22.19 -19.03 6.39
CA LEU A 235 22.11 -18.71 4.96
C LEU A 235 22.36 -17.22 4.70
N ALA A 236 21.77 -16.34 5.50
CA ALA A 236 21.97 -14.90 5.37
C ALA A 236 23.44 -14.50 5.65
N GLU A 237 24.07 -15.07 6.68
CA GLU A 237 25.49 -14.89 6.97
C GLU A 237 26.37 -15.39 5.79
N LYS A 238 26.02 -16.52 5.20
CA LYS A 238 26.76 -17.10 4.06
C LYS A 238 26.68 -16.24 2.80
N TYR A 239 25.50 -15.76 2.42
CA TYR A 239 25.30 -15.12 1.13
C TYR A 239 25.37 -13.60 1.18
N TYR A 240 24.76 -12.97 2.19
CA TYR A 240 24.76 -11.51 2.34
C TYR A 240 25.90 -11.01 3.23
N GLY A 241 26.35 -11.81 4.22
CA GLY A 241 27.42 -11.44 5.14
C GLY A 241 28.70 -10.95 4.49
N PRO A 242 29.19 -11.57 3.39
CA PRO A 242 30.40 -11.13 2.68
C PRO A 242 30.25 -9.79 1.94
N ILE A 243 29.03 -9.30 1.71
CA ILE A 243 28.81 -8.05 0.99
C ILE A 243 29.16 -6.89 1.92
N PRO A 244 30.07 -5.97 1.54
CA PRO A 244 30.50 -4.90 2.42
C PRO A 244 29.40 -3.86 2.63
N ALA A 245 29.33 -3.33 3.85
CA ALA A 245 28.55 -2.13 4.13
C ALA A 245 29.07 -0.93 3.33
N LYS A 246 28.17 -0.01 2.99
CA LYS A 246 28.54 1.24 2.30
C LYS A 246 28.22 2.45 3.21
N LYS A 247 28.88 3.57 2.95
CA LYS A 247 28.43 4.84 3.49
C LYS A 247 27.19 5.28 2.75
N ILE A 248 26.04 5.14 3.40
CA ILE A 248 24.74 5.55 2.81
C ILE A 248 24.70 7.08 2.75
N LYS A 249 24.15 7.59 1.66
CA LYS A 249 23.95 9.03 1.45
C LYS A 249 23.06 9.61 2.55
N GLU A 250 23.49 10.71 3.12
CA GLU A 250 22.72 11.41 4.14
C GLU A 250 21.43 12.00 3.52
N ARG A 251 20.31 11.74 4.19
CA ARG A 251 19.02 12.32 3.82
C ARG A 251 18.80 13.63 4.55
N LYS A 252 18.57 14.69 3.77
CA LYS A 252 18.16 15.98 4.35
C LYS A 252 16.64 15.99 4.46
N PRO A 253 16.07 16.21 5.66
CA PRO A 253 14.62 16.29 5.83
C PRO A 253 14.02 17.39 4.96
N GLN A 254 12.94 17.07 4.24
CA GLN A 254 12.14 18.02 3.49
C GLN A 254 10.75 18.09 4.14
N ILE A 255 10.64 18.99 5.12
CA ILE A 255 9.41 19.16 5.90
C ILE A 255 8.39 19.89 5.04
N GLU A 256 7.21 19.34 4.95
CA GLU A 256 6.10 19.96 4.23
C GLU A 256 5.67 21.24 4.92
N VAL A 257 5.47 22.30 4.14
CA VAL A 257 5.02 23.60 4.66
C VAL A 257 3.54 23.53 5.04
N THR A 258 3.17 24.31 6.06
CA THR A 258 1.77 24.46 6.46
C THR A 258 0.98 25.09 5.32
N GLN A 259 -0.12 24.49 4.95
CA GLN A 259 -1.05 25.07 3.98
C GLN A 259 -1.94 26.09 4.68
N ILE A 260 -2.15 27.25 4.06
CA ILE A 260 -2.90 28.39 4.62
C ILE A 260 -4.05 28.81 3.71
N GLY A 261 -4.79 27.86 3.18
CA GLY A 261 -5.94 28.08 2.33
C GLY A 261 -6.19 26.93 1.38
N THR A 262 -7.44 26.81 0.91
CA THR A 262 -7.84 25.77 -0.03
C THR A 262 -7.13 25.93 -1.39
N LYS A 263 -6.54 24.87 -1.89
CA LYS A 263 -6.03 24.78 -3.26
C LYS A 263 -7.09 24.11 -4.14
N ARG A 264 -7.36 24.66 -5.33
CA ARG A 264 -8.26 24.04 -6.31
C ARG A 264 -7.58 23.94 -7.66
N ILE A 265 -7.64 22.75 -8.27
CA ILE A 265 -7.15 22.52 -9.62
C ILE A 265 -8.24 21.87 -10.48
N VAL A 266 -8.23 22.21 -11.76
CA VAL A 266 -9.09 21.58 -12.78
C VAL A 266 -8.17 20.88 -13.76
N VAL A 267 -8.35 19.58 -13.89
CA VAL A 267 -7.56 18.74 -14.80
C VAL A 267 -8.43 18.38 -16.00
N LYS A 268 -7.99 18.76 -17.20
CA LYS A 268 -8.63 18.41 -18.45
C LYS A 268 -8.00 17.15 -19.03
N ALA A 269 -8.77 16.08 -19.13
CA ALA A 269 -8.29 14.82 -19.71
C ALA A 269 -9.43 14.07 -20.41
N PRO A 270 -9.11 13.20 -21.41
CA PRO A 270 -10.12 12.38 -22.09
C PRO A 270 -10.84 11.46 -21.10
N ALA A 271 -12.13 11.66 -20.89
CA ALA A 271 -12.93 10.87 -19.95
C ALA A 271 -14.41 10.90 -20.33
N GLU A 272 -15.18 9.91 -19.89
CA GLU A 272 -16.63 9.90 -20.05
C GLU A 272 -17.33 10.68 -18.93
N ASN A 273 -16.83 10.58 -17.72
CA ASN A 273 -17.45 11.15 -16.52
C ASN A 273 -16.48 12.08 -15.79
N PRO A 274 -17.00 13.17 -15.18
CA PRO A 274 -16.22 14.00 -14.29
C PRO A 274 -15.91 13.26 -12.99
N GLU A 275 -14.90 13.76 -12.27
CA GLU A 275 -14.52 13.26 -10.94
C GLU A 275 -14.10 14.42 -10.05
N ILE A 276 -14.34 14.31 -8.75
CA ILE A 276 -13.84 15.24 -7.76
C ILE A 276 -13.07 14.46 -6.70
N THR A 277 -11.88 14.97 -6.34
CA THR A 277 -11.07 14.42 -5.26
C THR A 277 -10.71 15.52 -4.27
N PHE A 278 -11.01 15.26 -3.01
CA PHE A 278 -10.60 16.05 -1.86
C PHE A 278 -9.40 15.40 -1.21
N ALA A 279 -8.40 16.18 -0.87
CA ALA A 279 -7.22 15.69 -0.15
C ALA A 279 -6.82 16.69 0.93
N TRP A 280 -6.88 16.25 2.19
CA TRP A 280 -6.45 17.02 3.36
C TRP A 280 -5.10 16.53 3.84
N LYS A 281 -4.20 17.44 4.20
CA LYS A 281 -2.97 17.07 4.89
C LYS A 281 -3.32 16.47 6.25
N ALA A 282 -2.80 15.28 6.51
CA ALA A 282 -3.10 14.49 7.69
C ALA A 282 -1.79 14.03 8.38
N PRO A 283 -1.81 13.85 9.71
CA PRO A 283 -0.69 13.31 10.45
C PRO A 283 -0.42 11.86 10.03
N LYS A 284 0.72 11.34 10.43
CA LYS A 284 1.08 9.92 10.34
C LYS A 284 1.48 9.40 11.71
N ILE A 285 1.63 8.09 11.84
CA ILE A 285 2.30 7.51 13.00
C ILE A 285 3.77 7.94 12.97
N GLU A 286 4.21 8.60 14.03
CA GLU A 286 5.61 8.93 14.21
C GLU A 286 6.31 7.82 14.99
N PRO A 287 7.51 7.37 14.57
CA PRO A 287 8.26 6.36 15.31
C PRO A 287 8.57 6.75 16.77
N SER A 288 8.58 8.04 17.07
CA SER A 288 8.75 8.59 18.43
C SER A 288 7.49 8.56 19.29
N ASP A 289 6.29 8.42 18.67
CA ASP A 289 5.01 8.36 19.37
C ASP A 289 4.03 7.42 18.66
N LEU A 290 4.21 6.13 18.86
CA LEU A 290 3.39 5.07 18.27
C LEU A 290 1.98 4.98 18.87
N ASN A 291 1.73 5.68 19.97
CA ASN A 291 0.45 5.68 20.67
C ASN A 291 -0.42 6.92 20.38
N ALA A 292 0.09 7.86 19.58
CA ALA A 292 -0.71 9.02 19.14
C ALA A 292 -2.01 8.54 18.50
N ILE A 293 -3.16 8.93 19.08
CA ILE A 293 -4.46 8.37 18.69
C ILE A 293 -4.97 8.91 17.34
N ASP A 294 -4.54 10.11 16.93
CA ASP A 294 -5.07 10.78 15.74
C ASP A 294 -4.90 9.97 14.44
N PRO A 295 -3.74 9.33 14.14
CA PRO A 295 -3.62 8.48 12.96
C PRO A 295 -4.56 7.28 12.98
N TYR A 296 -4.77 6.66 14.13
CA TYR A 296 -5.71 5.53 14.27
C TYR A 296 -7.16 6.00 14.11
N ALA A 297 -7.50 7.16 14.66
CA ALA A 297 -8.82 7.76 14.51
C ALA A 297 -9.12 8.10 13.02
N LEU A 298 -8.15 8.65 12.28
CA LEU A 298 -8.29 8.90 10.84
C LEU A 298 -8.44 7.60 10.04
N SER A 299 -7.74 6.53 10.41
CA SER A 299 -7.90 5.22 9.79
C SER A 299 -9.31 4.64 10.03
N VAL A 300 -9.82 4.76 11.26
CA VAL A 300 -11.20 4.36 11.59
C VAL A 300 -12.21 5.25 10.86
N LEU A 301 -11.98 6.57 10.77
CA LEU A 301 -12.84 7.49 10.01
C LEU A 301 -12.91 7.11 8.53
N SER A 302 -11.77 6.79 7.90
CA SER A 302 -11.74 6.31 6.51
C SER A 302 -12.64 5.08 6.33
N ALA A 303 -12.58 4.12 7.25
CA ALA A 303 -13.41 2.91 7.19
C ALA A 303 -14.91 3.18 7.51
N ILE A 304 -15.22 4.17 8.36
CA ILE A 304 -16.61 4.63 8.58
C ILE A 304 -17.19 5.23 7.29
N LEU A 305 -16.37 5.99 6.57
CA LEU A 305 -16.76 6.64 5.32
C LEU A 305 -16.88 5.65 4.16
N ASP A 306 -15.91 4.75 4.00
CA ASP A 306 -15.84 3.81 2.86
C ASP A 306 -15.15 2.47 3.18
N GLY A 307 -15.45 1.83 4.31
CA GLY A 307 -14.89 0.51 4.65
C GLY A 307 -15.65 -0.68 4.05
N HIS A 308 -16.86 -0.47 3.58
CA HIS A 308 -17.71 -1.52 2.97
C HIS A 308 -18.90 -0.90 2.22
N SER A 309 -19.62 -1.72 1.47
CA SER A 309 -20.75 -1.29 0.62
C SER A 309 -21.92 -0.58 1.36
N ASN A 310 -21.94 -0.57 2.69
CA ASN A 310 -22.96 0.10 3.50
C ASN A 310 -22.36 1.16 4.44
N SER A 311 -21.10 1.58 4.20
CA SER A 311 -20.45 2.71 4.86
C SER A 311 -21.13 4.04 4.49
N ARG A 312 -20.85 5.11 5.25
CA ARG A 312 -21.64 6.36 5.16
C ARG A 312 -21.69 6.95 3.76
N LEU A 313 -20.56 7.06 3.06
CA LEU A 313 -20.53 7.63 1.71
C LEU A 313 -21.30 6.75 0.72
N ASN A 314 -21.02 5.46 0.70
CA ASN A 314 -21.70 4.52 -0.21
C ASN A 314 -23.21 4.49 0.02
N ARG A 315 -23.63 4.41 1.29
CA ARG A 315 -25.05 4.38 1.64
C ARG A 315 -25.74 5.66 1.20
N LEU A 316 -25.24 6.83 1.64
CA LEU A 316 -25.91 8.10 1.44
C LEU A 316 -25.84 8.59 0.00
N LEU A 317 -24.66 8.54 -0.64
CA LEU A 317 -24.46 9.16 -1.94
C LEU A 317 -24.74 8.20 -3.11
N VAL A 318 -24.45 6.89 -2.95
CA VAL A 318 -24.65 5.93 -4.04
C VAL A 318 -26.02 5.27 -3.93
N LYS A 319 -26.39 4.69 -2.78
CA LYS A 319 -27.61 3.89 -2.65
C LYS A 319 -28.86 4.73 -2.44
N ASP A 320 -28.85 5.58 -1.40
CA ASP A 320 -30.08 6.29 -0.97
C ASP A 320 -30.40 7.46 -1.88
N GLN A 321 -29.46 8.38 -2.09
CA GLN A 321 -29.69 9.62 -2.86
C GLN A 321 -29.33 9.51 -4.34
N ARG A 322 -28.58 8.50 -4.74
CA ARG A 322 -28.13 8.26 -6.12
C ARG A 322 -27.48 9.51 -6.74
N LEU A 323 -26.62 10.16 -5.98
CA LEU A 323 -25.88 11.34 -6.40
C LEU A 323 -24.55 10.97 -7.05
N ALA A 324 -23.97 9.85 -6.65
CA ALA A 324 -22.69 9.36 -7.14
C ALA A 324 -22.82 7.93 -7.70
N ASP A 325 -22.06 7.62 -8.73
CA ASP A 325 -21.86 6.25 -9.23
C ASP A 325 -20.83 5.50 -8.40
N SER A 326 -19.82 6.22 -7.92
CA SER A 326 -18.78 5.68 -7.02
C SER A 326 -18.27 6.74 -6.05
N VAL A 327 -17.87 6.28 -4.88
CA VAL A 327 -17.19 7.08 -3.85
C VAL A 327 -16.09 6.22 -3.25
N ASP A 328 -15.00 6.86 -2.81
CA ASP A 328 -13.88 6.25 -2.12
C ASP A 328 -13.39 7.18 -1.01
N ALA A 329 -12.94 6.61 0.11
CA ALA A 329 -12.24 7.35 1.15
C ALA A 329 -11.02 6.57 1.61
N SER A 330 -9.86 7.20 1.59
CA SER A 330 -8.59 6.55 1.90
C SER A 330 -7.68 7.40 2.79
N TYR A 331 -6.91 6.72 3.62
CA TYR A 331 -5.89 7.31 4.47
C TYR A 331 -4.76 6.31 4.74
N GLY A 332 -3.52 6.75 4.50
CA GLY A 332 -2.32 6.01 4.85
C GLY A 332 -1.75 6.52 6.18
N MET A 333 -1.81 5.71 7.24
CA MET A 333 -1.33 6.15 8.57
C MET A 333 0.18 6.02 8.77
N SER A 334 0.93 5.49 7.81
CA SER A 334 2.38 5.32 7.90
C SER A 334 3.07 5.73 6.61
N GLY A 335 4.31 6.19 6.73
CA GLY A 335 5.15 6.66 5.64
C GLY A 335 6.28 7.52 6.18
N ARG A 336 7.31 7.76 5.36
CA ARG A 336 8.41 8.66 5.74
C ARG A 336 8.00 10.13 5.57
N GLY A 337 7.18 10.44 4.55
CA GLY A 337 6.65 11.77 4.28
C GLY A 337 5.28 12.05 4.91
N SER A 338 4.78 13.27 4.69
CA SER A 338 3.43 13.70 5.11
C SER A 338 2.35 12.90 4.39
N GLN A 339 1.22 12.64 5.06
CA GLN A 339 0.13 11.88 4.51
C GLN A 339 -1.04 12.75 4.08
N LEU A 340 -1.94 12.17 3.30
CA LEU A 340 -3.21 12.77 2.92
C LEU A 340 -4.36 11.88 3.39
N PHE A 341 -5.43 12.52 3.86
CA PHE A 341 -6.75 11.91 3.95
C PHE A 341 -7.50 12.32 2.69
N SER A 342 -7.98 11.38 1.91
CA SER A 342 -8.63 11.66 0.62
C SER A 342 -10.03 11.08 0.54
N ILE A 343 -10.92 11.83 -0.15
CA ILE A 343 -12.24 11.38 -0.56
C ILE A 343 -12.35 11.67 -2.05
N SER A 344 -12.70 10.67 -2.86
CA SER A 344 -13.00 10.84 -4.28
C SER A 344 -14.40 10.39 -4.62
N ALA A 345 -15.01 11.00 -5.64
CA ALA A 345 -16.33 10.65 -6.09
C ALA A 345 -16.53 10.95 -7.58
N SER A 346 -17.20 10.03 -8.27
CA SER A 346 -17.73 10.25 -9.62
C SER A 346 -19.24 10.48 -9.51
N PRO A 347 -19.78 11.61 -10.01
CA PRO A 347 -21.22 11.90 -9.94
C PRO A 347 -22.02 10.94 -10.82
N ALA A 348 -23.22 10.61 -10.40
CA ALA A 348 -24.18 9.88 -11.22
C ALA A 348 -24.63 10.75 -12.42
N LYS A 349 -25.08 10.10 -13.48
CA LYS A 349 -25.51 10.78 -14.71
C LYS A 349 -26.47 11.93 -14.42
N GLY A 350 -26.13 13.13 -14.91
CA GLY A 350 -26.94 14.35 -14.74
C GLY A 350 -26.77 15.03 -13.38
N LYS A 351 -25.88 14.56 -12.52
CA LYS A 351 -25.52 15.21 -11.26
C LYS A 351 -24.27 16.05 -11.41
N SER A 352 -24.17 17.15 -10.67
CA SER A 352 -22.99 18.03 -10.72
C SER A 352 -21.97 17.73 -9.62
N LEU A 353 -20.70 18.08 -9.86
CA LEU A 353 -19.65 18.00 -8.85
C LEU A 353 -19.96 18.85 -7.62
N ALA A 354 -20.64 20.01 -7.80
CA ALA A 354 -21.02 20.89 -6.69
C ALA A 354 -21.98 20.19 -5.72
N VAL A 355 -22.94 19.42 -6.22
CA VAL A 355 -23.88 18.64 -5.36
C VAL A 355 -23.12 17.56 -4.59
N ILE A 356 -22.13 16.91 -5.21
CA ILE A 356 -21.28 15.92 -4.53
C ILE A 356 -20.48 16.59 -3.41
N GLU A 357 -19.79 17.70 -3.72
CA GLU A 357 -19.01 18.46 -2.73
C GLU A 357 -19.88 18.88 -1.54
N GLU A 358 -21.05 19.46 -1.80
CA GLU A 358 -21.98 19.89 -0.76
C GLU A 358 -22.38 18.73 0.18
N ASN A 359 -22.70 17.57 -0.39
CA ASN A 359 -23.15 16.43 0.40
C ASN A 359 -21.99 15.76 1.16
N ILE A 360 -20.77 15.67 0.60
CA ILE A 360 -19.59 15.22 1.33
C ILE A 360 -19.33 16.14 2.54
N ARG A 361 -19.37 17.46 2.33
CA ARG A 361 -19.21 18.44 3.43
C ARG A 361 -20.29 18.28 4.50
N LYS A 362 -21.55 18.08 4.13
CA LYS A 362 -22.64 17.80 5.09
C LYS A 362 -22.37 16.54 5.92
N ILE A 363 -21.90 15.47 5.29
CA ILE A 363 -21.55 14.23 6.00
C ILE A 363 -20.42 14.48 7.01
N LEU A 364 -19.38 15.22 6.63
CA LEU A 364 -18.28 15.55 7.54
C LEU A 364 -18.73 16.46 8.70
N VAL A 365 -19.58 17.45 8.42
CA VAL A 365 -20.19 18.31 9.47
C VAL A 365 -21.06 17.47 10.40
N ASP A 366 -21.84 16.53 9.89
CA ASP A 366 -22.66 15.64 10.73
C ASP A 366 -21.79 14.78 11.66
N ILE A 367 -20.67 14.21 11.15
CA ILE A 367 -19.71 13.49 11.99
C ILE A 367 -19.08 14.40 13.03
N LYS A 368 -18.66 15.61 12.66
CA LYS A 368 -18.06 16.58 13.57
C LYS A 368 -19.02 16.95 14.71
N THR A 369 -20.32 17.17 14.40
CA THR A 369 -21.29 17.68 15.38
C THR A 369 -21.97 16.60 16.20
N LYS A 370 -22.30 15.46 15.58
CA LYS A 370 -23.06 14.36 16.22
C LYS A 370 -22.20 13.15 16.58
N GLY A 371 -20.97 13.07 16.03
CA GLY A 371 -20.11 11.92 16.19
C GLY A 371 -20.58 10.68 15.42
N VAL A 372 -20.16 9.53 15.91
CA VAL A 372 -20.55 8.21 15.40
C VAL A 372 -21.15 7.38 16.52
N SER A 373 -22.15 6.56 16.21
CA SER A 373 -22.76 5.69 17.22
C SER A 373 -21.77 4.61 17.66
N ASN A 374 -21.88 4.16 18.92
CA ASN A 374 -21.04 3.08 19.44
C ASN A 374 -21.16 1.81 18.58
N SER A 375 -22.37 1.46 18.13
CA SER A 375 -22.61 0.27 17.30
C SER A 375 -21.93 0.36 15.94
N GLU A 376 -21.87 1.54 15.32
CA GLU A 376 -21.16 1.77 14.06
C GLU A 376 -19.63 1.69 14.27
N LEU A 377 -19.15 2.35 15.33
CA LEU A 377 -17.75 2.38 15.70
C LEU A 377 -17.21 0.97 16.01
N ASP A 378 -17.92 0.21 16.85
CA ASP A 378 -17.51 -1.15 17.23
C ASP A 378 -17.49 -2.11 16.03
N ARG A 379 -18.51 -2.00 15.15
CA ARG A 379 -18.54 -2.77 13.89
C ARG A 379 -17.32 -2.47 13.01
N VAL A 380 -17.01 -1.19 12.79
CA VAL A 380 -15.90 -0.78 11.94
C VAL A 380 -14.56 -1.21 12.52
N LYS A 381 -14.35 -1.03 13.83
CA LYS A 381 -13.13 -1.51 14.51
C LYS A 381 -12.97 -3.02 14.38
N THR A 382 -14.04 -3.77 14.60
CA THR A 382 -14.04 -5.24 14.43
C THR A 382 -13.65 -5.63 13.01
N GLN A 383 -14.20 -4.95 12.00
CA GLN A 383 -13.87 -5.21 10.59
C GLN A 383 -12.40 -4.91 10.28
N LEU A 384 -11.87 -3.78 10.75
CA LEU A 384 -10.46 -3.41 10.54
C LEU A 384 -9.52 -4.44 11.18
N VAL A 385 -9.77 -4.82 12.43
CA VAL A 385 -8.95 -5.81 13.13
C VAL A 385 -9.04 -7.18 12.46
N SER A 386 -10.25 -7.63 12.12
CA SER A 386 -10.46 -8.90 11.43
C SER A 386 -9.76 -8.93 10.06
N ALA A 387 -9.84 -7.85 9.28
CA ALA A 387 -9.17 -7.77 7.99
C ALA A 387 -7.64 -7.92 8.12
N GLN A 388 -7.04 -7.35 9.16
CA GLN A 388 -5.61 -7.51 9.43
C GLN A 388 -5.26 -8.94 9.87
N ILE A 389 -6.10 -9.57 10.68
CA ILE A 389 -5.91 -10.97 11.09
C ILE A 389 -5.98 -11.88 9.87
N TYR A 390 -6.99 -11.72 9.00
CA TYR A 390 -7.11 -12.53 7.78
C TYR A 390 -5.97 -12.35 6.77
N LYS A 391 -5.37 -11.15 6.70
CA LYS A 391 -4.16 -10.96 5.88
C LYS A 391 -3.02 -11.87 6.31
N ARG A 392 -2.94 -12.23 7.59
CA ARG A 392 -1.91 -13.12 8.13
C ARG A 392 -2.05 -14.58 7.71
N ASP A 393 -3.12 -14.94 7.00
CA ASP A 393 -3.23 -16.26 6.36
C ASP A 393 -2.26 -16.41 5.18
N SER A 394 -1.81 -15.32 4.57
CA SER A 394 -0.82 -15.31 3.52
C SER A 394 0.58 -15.01 4.07
N ILE A 395 1.53 -15.94 3.84
CA ILE A 395 2.95 -15.72 4.20
C ILE A 395 3.53 -14.47 3.51
N PHE A 396 3.10 -14.19 2.27
CA PHE A 396 3.49 -12.98 1.55
C PHE A 396 2.97 -11.71 2.24
N ALA A 397 1.70 -11.69 2.63
CA ALA A 397 1.13 -10.54 3.32
C ALA A 397 1.75 -10.33 4.71
N GLN A 398 2.14 -11.40 5.42
CA GLN A 398 2.90 -11.31 6.66
C GLN A 398 4.27 -10.66 6.43
N ALA A 399 5.00 -11.07 5.38
CA ALA A 399 6.28 -10.47 5.03
C ALA A 399 6.14 -8.99 4.68
N MET A 400 5.12 -8.63 3.89
CA MET A 400 4.79 -7.23 3.53
C MET A 400 4.50 -6.39 4.78
N GLU A 401 3.68 -6.88 5.71
CA GLU A 401 3.32 -6.16 6.95
C GLU A 401 4.58 -5.83 7.78
N ILE A 402 5.45 -6.82 7.99
CA ILE A 402 6.73 -6.66 8.69
C ILE A 402 7.60 -5.63 7.99
N ALA A 403 7.79 -5.80 6.69
CA ALA A 403 8.73 -4.98 5.94
C ALA A 403 8.27 -3.51 5.82
N ILE A 404 6.99 -3.26 5.56
CA ILE A 404 6.44 -1.90 5.50
C ILE A 404 6.63 -1.18 6.83
N ALA A 405 6.38 -1.85 7.97
CA ALA A 405 6.63 -1.27 9.27
C ALA A 405 8.11 -0.87 9.42
N GLU A 406 9.03 -1.77 9.12
CA GLU A 406 10.47 -1.51 9.21
C GLU A 406 10.96 -0.40 8.27
N MET A 407 10.43 -0.34 7.04
CA MET A 407 10.77 0.73 6.09
C MET A 407 10.32 2.11 6.57
N ASN A 408 9.21 2.17 7.30
CA ASN A 408 8.67 3.42 7.87
C ASN A 408 9.27 3.77 9.24
N GLY A 409 10.26 3.01 9.71
CA GLY A 409 10.90 3.24 11.01
C GLY A 409 10.07 2.73 12.20
N ILE A 410 9.00 1.98 11.94
CA ILE A 410 8.17 1.33 12.95
C ILE A 410 8.69 -0.11 13.08
N SER A 411 9.08 -0.54 14.27
CA SER A 411 9.48 -1.93 14.45
C SER A 411 8.30 -2.88 14.25
N TRP A 412 8.54 -4.02 13.59
CA TRP A 412 7.56 -5.10 13.45
C TRP A 412 6.96 -5.55 14.80
N LYS A 413 7.65 -5.29 15.91
CA LYS A 413 7.22 -5.63 17.28
C LYS A 413 5.97 -4.86 17.72
N TYR A 414 5.67 -3.73 17.09
CA TYR A 414 4.51 -2.89 17.38
C TYR A 414 3.28 -3.19 16.52
N LEU A 415 3.35 -4.16 15.61
CA LEU A 415 2.24 -4.47 14.70
C LEU A 415 0.95 -4.89 15.45
N ASP A 416 1.09 -5.64 16.54
CA ASP A 416 -0.06 -6.04 17.37
C ASP A 416 -0.56 -4.86 18.24
N ASP A 417 0.35 -4.02 18.75
CA ASP A 417 -0.02 -2.81 19.50
C ASP A 417 -0.78 -1.80 18.61
N MET A 418 -0.45 -1.72 17.33
CA MET A 418 -1.20 -0.89 16.37
C MET A 418 -2.68 -1.33 16.27
N LEU A 419 -2.95 -2.65 16.27
CA LEU A 419 -4.31 -3.18 16.28
C LEU A 419 -5.04 -2.84 17.59
N LEU A 420 -4.34 -2.92 18.73
CA LEU A 420 -4.89 -2.51 20.02
C LEU A 420 -5.21 -1.00 20.04
N ASN A 421 -4.39 -0.17 19.42
CA ASN A 421 -4.65 1.27 19.35
C ASN A 421 -5.87 1.60 18.48
N VAL A 422 -6.12 0.86 17.40
CA VAL A 422 -7.40 0.96 16.64
C VAL A 422 -8.59 0.70 17.56
N GLN A 423 -8.50 -0.28 18.45
CA GLN A 423 -9.60 -0.60 19.39
C GLN A 423 -9.84 0.49 20.43
N LYS A 424 -8.82 1.27 20.80
CA LYS A 424 -8.93 2.38 21.78
C LYS A 424 -9.66 3.61 21.23
N VAL A 425 -9.80 3.75 19.91
CA VAL A 425 -10.45 4.91 19.27
C VAL A 425 -11.89 5.06 19.76
N LYS A 426 -12.29 6.29 20.13
CA LYS A 426 -13.62 6.66 20.60
C LYS A 426 -14.32 7.59 19.61
N SER A 427 -15.62 7.80 19.78
CA SER A 427 -16.42 8.72 18.95
C SER A 427 -15.87 10.15 19.00
N GLU A 428 -15.45 10.59 20.19
CA GLU A 428 -14.86 11.92 20.42
C GLU A 428 -13.54 12.09 19.67
N ASP A 429 -12.75 10.99 19.49
CA ASP A 429 -11.54 11.03 18.69
C ASP A 429 -11.85 11.23 17.20
N ILE A 430 -12.92 10.60 16.72
CA ILE A 430 -13.39 10.80 15.33
C ILE A 430 -13.85 12.25 15.11
N GLN A 431 -14.64 12.81 16.04
CA GLN A 431 -15.06 14.22 15.97
C GLN A 431 -13.86 15.15 15.95
N ARG A 432 -12.93 14.94 16.86
CA ARG A 432 -11.69 15.75 16.98
C ARG A 432 -10.85 15.73 15.71
N VAL A 433 -10.63 14.57 15.10
CA VAL A 433 -9.78 14.51 13.87
C VAL A 433 -10.48 15.13 12.68
N VAL A 434 -11.81 15.04 12.56
CA VAL A 434 -12.57 15.77 11.53
C VAL A 434 -12.43 17.29 11.75
N GLU A 435 -12.59 17.76 12.97
CA GLU A 435 -12.46 19.18 13.31
C GLU A 435 -11.06 19.73 13.10
N LYS A 436 -10.03 18.94 13.42
CA LYS A 436 -8.63 19.38 13.40
C LYS A 436 -7.99 19.31 12.03
N TYR A 437 -8.30 18.29 11.24
CA TYR A 437 -7.56 17.98 10.02
C TYR A 437 -8.37 18.15 8.73
N LEU A 438 -9.70 17.91 8.76
CA LEU A 438 -10.53 18.02 7.55
C LEU A 438 -11.09 19.43 7.40
N ILE A 439 -10.20 20.41 7.44
CA ILE A 439 -10.48 21.86 7.37
C ILE A 439 -10.10 22.43 6.01
N ASP A 440 -10.69 23.55 5.64
CA ASP A 440 -10.47 24.18 4.34
C ASP A 440 -9.03 24.66 4.15
N ASP A 441 -8.35 25.10 5.21
CA ASP A 441 -6.95 25.54 5.14
C ASP A 441 -5.97 24.41 4.83
N ALA A 442 -6.35 23.14 5.07
CA ALA A 442 -5.53 21.96 4.76
C ALA A 442 -5.98 21.24 3.46
N LEU A 443 -7.01 21.76 2.78
CA LEU A 443 -7.69 21.09 1.67
C LEU A 443 -7.08 21.42 0.30
N THR A 444 -6.83 20.38 -0.48
CA THR A 444 -6.61 20.46 -1.93
C THR A 444 -7.74 19.73 -2.65
N VAL A 445 -8.38 20.39 -3.60
CA VAL A 445 -9.46 19.80 -4.43
C VAL A 445 -8.97 19.70 -5.87
N ALA A 446 -9.06 18.51 -6.44
CA ALA A 446 -8.85 18.28 -7.86
C ALA A 446 -10.17 17.86 -8.52
N THR A 447 -10.48 18.46 -9.65
CA THR A 447 -11.64 18.07 -10.46
C THR A 447 -11.20 17.64 -11.85
N LEU A 448 -11.75 16.54 -12.34
CA LEU A 448 -11.62 16.12 -13.72
C LEU A 448 -12.70 16.81 -14.56
N ASP A 449 -12.26 17.61 -15.55
CA ASP A 449 -13.09 18.17 -16.60
C ASP A 449 -12.99 17.25 -17.84
N PRO A 450 -14.01 16.42 -18.11
CA PRO A 450 -13.95 15.43 -19.18
C PRO A 450 -13.82 16.07 -20.55
N GLN A 451 -12.78 15.68 -21.28
CA GLN A 451 -12.59 16.00 -22.68
C GLN A 451 -13.05 14.85 -23.57
N ALA A 452 -13.39 15.14 -24.83
CA ALA A 452 -13.83 14.14 -25.78
C ALA A 452 -12.79 12.99 -25.90
N VAL A 453 -13.25 11.77 -25.71
CA VAL A 453 -12.43 10.58 -25.95
C VAL A 453 -12.22 10.42 -27.44
N GLN A 454 -11.02 10.69 -27.94
CA GLN A 454 -10.69 10.37 -29.33
C GLN A 454 -10.75 8.84 -29.48
N LYS A 455 -11.66 8.33 -30.28
CA LYS A 455 -11.66 6.92 -30.68
C LYS A 455 -10.32 6.65 -31.38
N LYS A 456 -9.39 5.99 -30.70
CA LYS A 456 -8.20 5.45 -31.35
C LYS A 456 -8.71 4.55 -32.48
N THR A 457 -8.52 4.96 -33.73
CA THR A 457 -8.79 4.10 -34.89
C THR A 457 -8.02 2.79 -34.66
N ALA A 458 -8.74 1.66 -34.74
CA ALA A 458 -8.20 0.33 -34.54
C ALA A 458 -7.03 0.06 -35.51
N GLY A 459 -5.80 0.29 -35.06
CA GLY A 459 -4.57 0.18 -35.83
C GLY A 459 -3.33 0.01 -34.96
N ALA A 460 -3.45 0.17 -33.65
CA ALA A 460 -2.33 -0.11 -32.74
C ALA A 460 -2.38 -1.59 -32.35
N GLN A 461 -1.38 -2.35 -32.80
CA GLN A 461 -1.16 -3.73 -32.42
C GLN A 461 -1.20 -3.87 -30.89
N ALA A 462 -1.96 -4.86 -30.42
CA ALA A 462 -1.95 -5.25 -29.02
C ALA A 462 -0.50 -5.48 -28.56
N ALA A 463 -0.12 -4.86 -27.46
CA ALA A 463 1.17 -5.12 -26.84
C ALA A 463 1.32 -6.62 -26.58
N PRO A 464 2.52 -7.21 -26.72
CA PRO A 464 2.73 -8.63 -26.50
C PRO A 464 2.29 -9.00 -25.08
N ALA A 465 1.46 -10.04 -24.96
CA ALA A 465 1.08 -10.62 -23.70
C ALA A 465 2.32 -11.25 -23.03
N GLY A 466 3.05 -10.45 -22.26
CA GLY A 466 4.31 -10.89 -21.63
C GLY A 466 4.84 -9.94 -20.57
N MET A 467 4.26 -8.74 -20.44
CA MET A 467 4.66 -7.80 -19.38
C MET A 467 3.77 -8.02 -18.13
N ARG A 468 4.08 -9.07 -17.41
CA ARG A 468 3.74 -9.20 -15.99
C ARG A 468 5.03 -8.99 -15.22
N HIS A 469 5.24 -7.79 -14.74
CA HIS A 469 6.20 -7.47 -13.68
C HIS A 469 5.48 -7.36 -12.36
#